data_0494f8354ad5bfc3b6897b017f49d6f4
#
_entry.id   0494f8354ad5bfc3b6897b017f49d6f4
#
_cell.length_a   1.000
_cell.length_b   1.000
_cell.length_c   1.000
_cell.angle_alpha   90.00
_cell.angle_beta   90.00
_cell.angle_gamma   90.00
#
_symmetry.space_group_name_H-M   'P 1'
#
loop_
_entity.id
_entity.type
_entity.pdbx_description
1 polymer ?
#
loop_
_entity_poly.entity_id
_entity_poly.type
_entity_poly.pdbx_seq_one_letter_code
_entity_poly.pdbx_strand_id
1 'polypeptide(L)'
;MKKFFKIFLIIIIIPLFKVSFSFANDTKIKIGLLVPLTGENKNLGQSIIKSTRMALNDIGTSKIEIYPKDTGLNPNKTLQAAKELKSLGVKIFIGPVFFKNLIYLDEIEDVIFLSLTNKITDLPENVISGGVNSLSQINAIKKFLELNEIKKTIFLTPNLSYKNEIEIAIKQSKIKISKKYSYDIEPTKLTKQIEKITNYKIRKQNLADEILRIEKSDLEDDDKERRVKKLKKRYTLGKVKFDSIIISDFDESLKSVVTSLLYTDVSPKKKYFITLNQWFDESLVNEKTIQPLYFPSINKKNLDDFNNKFFKKFQIKPNHLTLLSYDLLGLIYYLSLKSDLSNPNDLFKNKNSFKGKIGIFDVQNNKINHKLNFYKIENSVIKEIF
;
A
#
# COMPACT_ATOMS: atom_id res chain seq x y z
N MET A 1 99.21 -13.69 34.77
CA MET A 1 97.95 -14.42 34.55
C MET A 1 96.87 -13.41 34.21
N LYS A 2 96.53 -13.29 32.92
CA LYS A 2 95.53 -12.32 32.43
C LYS A 2 94.29 -13.10 32.05
N LYS A 3 93.14 -12.86 32.74
CA LYS A 3 91.84 -13.42 32.42
C LYS A 3 91.21 -12.54 31.36
N PHE A 4 90.94 -13.12 30.20
CA PHE A 4 90.16 -12.50 29.13
C PHE A 4 88.65 -12.59 29.46
N PHE A 5 88.00 -11.43 29.56
CA PHE A 5 86.54 -11.31 29.66
C PHE A 5 85.95 -11.20 28.25
N LYS A 6 85.25 -12.25 27.78
CA LYS A 6 84.52 -12.22 26.51
C LYS A 6 83.17 -11.67 26.79
N ILE A 7 82.92 -10.45 26.32
CA ILE A 7 81.57 -9.86 26.30
C ILE A 7 80.84 -10.45 25.09
N PHE A 8 79.74 -11.20 25.34
CA PHE A 8 78.86 -11.74 24.32
C PHE A 8 77.77 -10.72 24.07
N LEU A 9 77.85 -9.99 22.91
CA LEU A 9 76.84 -9.01 22.48
C LEU A 9 75.67 -9.77 21.83
N ILE A 10 74.58 -9.96 22.58
CA ILE A 10 73.32 -10.53 22.04
C ILE A 10 72.56 -9.40 21.32
N ILE A 11 72.58 -9.41 19.97
CA ILE A 11 71.75 -8.56 19.14
C ILE A 11 70.37 -9.16 19.11
N ILE A 12 69.45 -8.57 19.88
CA ILE A 12 68.02 -8.91 19.80
C ILE A 12 67.50 -8.27 18.54
N ILE A 13 67.21 -9.04 17.47
CA ILE A 13 66.46 -8.63 16.28
C ILE A 13 65.02 -8.67 16.67
N ILE A 14 64.40 -7.49 16.97
CA ILE A 14 62.97 -7.34 17.11
C ILE A 14 62.39 -7.30 15.71
N PRO A 15 61.59 -8.31 15.30
CA PRO A 15 60.89 -8.21 14.03
C PRO A 15 59.89 -7.07 14.13
N LEU A 16 60.10 -6.02 13.34
CA LEU A 16 59.11 -4.96 13.10
C LEU A 16 57.90 -5.59 12.39
N PHE A 17 56.97 -6.14 13.18
CA PHE A 17 55.63 -6.39 12.69
C PHE A 17 55.04 -5.05 12.29
N LYS A 18 55.02 -4.75 10.98
CA LYS A 18 54.16 -3.75 10.42
C LYS A 18 52.72 -4.19 10.68
N VAL A 19 52.17 -3.78 11.83
CA VAL A 19 50.69 -3.82 12.04
C VAL A 19 50.12 -2.82 11.05
N SER A 20 49.72 -3.30 9.88
CA SER A 20 48.90 -2.54 8.95
C SER A 20 47.56 -2.37 9.67
N PHE A 21 47.36 -1.24 10.34
CA PHE A 21 46.05 -0.79 10.69
C PHE A 21 45.31 -0.57 9.37
N SER A 22 44.61 -1.60 8.91
CA SER A 22 43.58 -1.45 7.92
C SER A 22 42.48 -0.61 8.61
N PHE A 23 42.57 0.70 8.47
CA PHE A 23 41.37 1.54 8.68
C PHE A 23 40.35 1.01 7.69
N ALA A 24 39.44 0.15 8.14
CA ALA A 24 38.24 -0.13 7.44
C ALA A 24 37.63 1.25 7.19
N ASN A 25 37.73 1.71 5.95
CA ASN A 25 37.08 2.94 5.50
C ASN A 25 35.59 2.67 5.66
N ASP A 26 35.05 3.02 6.83
CA ASP A 26 33.65 2.81 7.18
C ASP A 26 32.84 3.81 6.34
N THR A 27 32.76 3.50 5.02
CA THR A 27 32.13 4.37 4.04
C THR A 27 30.68 4.52 4.42
N LYS A 28 30.33 5.71 4.88
CA LYS A 28 28.98 6.05 5.29
C LYS A 28 28.02 5.96 4.10
N ILE A 29 26.86 5.38 4.35
CA ILE A 29 25.76 5.31 3.39
C ILE A 29 25.09 6.66 3.37
N LYS A 30 25.28 7.43 2.30
CA LYS A 30 24.63 8.72 2.09
C LYS A 30 23.27 8.50 1.45
N ILE A 31 22.19 8.92 2.12
CA ILE A 31 20.82 8.81 1.63
C ILE A 31 20.26 10.21 1.38
N GLY A 32 19.85 10.47 0.14
CA GLY A 32 19.12 11.67 -0.21
C GLY A 32 17.65 11.54 0.22
N LEU A 33 17.09 12.60 0.78
CA LEU A 33 15.68 12.63 1.16
C LEU A 33 14.98 13.74 0.39
N LEU A 34 14.25 13.37 -0.67
CA LEU A 34 13.55 14.30 -1.56
C LEU A 34 12.11 14.49 -1.11
N VAL A 35 11.84 15.61 -0.43
CA VAL A 35 10.54 15.87 0.20
C VAL A 35 10.09 17.32 -0.03
N PRO A 36 8.77 17.60 -0.02
CA PRO A 36 8.29 18.97 -0.10
C PRO A 36 8.56 19.70 1.23
N LEU A 37 9.42 20.72 1.20
CA LEU A 37 9.72 21.54 2.39
C LEU A 37 9.14 22.95 2.28
N THR A 38 8.54 23.28 1.14
CA THR A 38 7.84 24.53 0.86
C THR A 38 6.42 24.27 0.34
N GLY A 39 5.55 25.28 0.37
CA GLY A 39 4.16 25.17 -0.10
C GLY A 39 3.24 24.35 0.82
N GLU A 40 2.09 23.98 0.29
CA GLU A 40 1.00 23.31 1.04
C GLU A 40 1.43 22.00 1.74
N ASN A 41 2.33 21.25 1.13
CA ASN A 41 2.78 19.96 1.64
C ASN A 41 4.02 20.04 2.55
N LYS A 42 4.41 21.24 3.00
CA LYS A 42 5.57 21.44 3.89
C LYS A 42 5.49 20.58 5.15
N ASN A 43 4.32 20.49 5.76
CA ASN A 43 4.13 19.70 7.00
C ASN A 43 4.35 18.21 6.76
N LEU A 44 3.95 17.70 5.59
CA LEU A 44 4.22 16.32 5.18
C LEU A 44 5.73 16.07 5.07
N GLY A 45 6.45 16.93 4.36
CA GLY A 45 7.90 16.81 4.22
C GLY A 45 8.63 16.86 5.54
N GLN A 46 8.24 17.76 6.45
CA GLN A 46 8.80 17.82 7.81
C GLN A 46 8.50 16.56 8.63
N SER A 47 7.30 15.99 8.49
CA SER A 47 6.93 14.73 9.16
C SER A 47 7.76 13.56 8.65
N ILE A 48 8.04 13.50 7.35
CA ILE A 48 8.91 12.49 6.74
C ILE A 48 10.35 12.63 7.27
N ILE A 49 10.91 13.84 7.36
CA ILE A 49 12.24 14.06 7.96
C ILE A 49 12.27 13.58 9.43
N LYS A 50 11.26 13.92 10.22
CA LYS A 50 11.17 13.46 11.62
C LYS A 50 11.10 11.95 11.72
N SER A 51 10.36 11.31 10.82
CA SER A 51 10.20 9.87 10.75
C SER A 51 11.50 9.16 10.38
N THR A 52 12.21 9.63 9.36
CA THR A 52 13.51 9.05 8.97
C THR A 52 14.56 9.22 10.06
N ARG A 53 14.58 10.36 10.77
CA ARG A 53 15.44 10.55 11.95
C ARG A 53 15.07 9.60 13.10
N MET A 54 13.78 9.34 13.32
CA MET A 54 13.32 8.38 14.31
C MET A 54 13.76 6.96 13.94
N ALA A 55 13.64 6.57 12.68
CA ALA A 55 14.14 5.29 12.17
C ALA A 55 15.66 5.15 12.37
N LEU A 56 16.43 6.19 12.02
CA LEU A 56 17.89 6.19 12.22
C LEU A 56 18.28 6.00 13.68
N ASN A 57 17.59 6.67 14.61
CA ASN A 57 17.83 6.50 16.03
C ASN A 57 17.45 5.09 16.53
N ASP A 58 16.38 4.51 16.01
CA ASP A 58 15.95 3.15 16.39
C ASP A 58 16.88 2.07 15.81
N ILE A 59 17.48 2.32 14.63
CA ILE A 59 18.52 1.46 14.05
C ILE A 59 19.82 1.53 14.85
N GLY A 60 20.14 2.69 15.43
CA GLY A 60 21.32 2.89 16.28
C GLY A 60 22.65 2.79 15.54
N THR A 61 22.72 3.19 14.27
CA THR A 61 23.93 3.12 13.45
C THR A 61 24.51 4.50 13.14
N SER A 62 25.83 4.63 13.15
CA SER A 62 26.58 5.79 12.66
C SER A 62 26.88 5.72 11.15
N LYS A 63 26.55 4.58 10.51
CA LYS A 63 26.88 4.31 9.10
C LYS A 63 25.96 5.02 8.10
N ILE A 64 24.86 5.61 8.52
CA ILE A 64 23.89 6.29 7.64
C ILE A 64 23.91 7.80 7.88
N GLU A 65 23.99 8.54 6.79
CA GLU A 65 23.80 9.99 6.76
C GLU A 65 22.62 10.35 5.86
N ILE A 66 21.73 11.23 6.33
CA ILE A 66 20.51 11.63 5.62
C ILE A 66 20.63 13.09 5.17
N TYR A 67 20.43 13.34 3.88
CA TYR A 67 20.53 14.64 3.24
C TYR A 67 19.17 15.10 2.71
N PRO A 68 18.37 15.84 3.48
CA PRO A 68 17.07 16.33 3.03
C PRO A 68 17.22 17.48 2.03
N LYS A 69 16.42 17.46 0.97
CA LYS A 69 16.29 18.53 -0.04
C LYS A 69 14.84 18.77 -0.39
N ASP A 70 14.53 20.04 -0.64
CA ASP A 70 13.19 20.49 -1.02
C ASP A 70 12.91 20.21 -2.50
N THR A 71 11.83 19.47 -2.75
CA THR A 71 11.32 19.24 -4.11
C THR A 71 10.46 20.38 -4.64
N GLY A 72 9.94 21.23 -3.75
CA GLY A 72 9.00 22.31 -4.10
C GLY A 72 7.77 21.82 -4.88
N LEU A 73 7.48 20.51 -4.88
CA LEU A 73 6.45 19.87 -5.70
C LEU A 73 6.63 20.12 -7.22
N ASN A 74 7.85 20.40 -7.63
CA ASN A 74 8.21 20.73 -9.01
C ASN A 74 9.22 19.70 -9.55
N PRO A 75 8.97 19.08 -10.74
CA PRO A 75 9.87 18.08 -11.31
C PRO A 75 11.28 18.58 -11.57
N ASN A 76 11.44 19.78 -12.14
CA ASN A 76 12.76 20.37 -12.43
C ASN A 76 13.55 20.66 -11.14
N LYS A 77 12.87 21.19 -10.11
CA LYS A 77 13.51 21.43 -8.80
C LYS A 77 13.90 20.10 -8.15
N THR A 78 13.08 19.06 -8.29
CA THR A 78 13.38 17.72 -7.80
C THR A 78 14.62 17.15 -8.50
N LEU A 79 14.69 17.26 -9.82
CA LEU A 79 15.86 16.85 -10.61
C LEU A 79 17.12 17.58 -10.18
N GLN A 80 17.06 18.91 -10.05
CA GLN A 80 18.20 19.71 -9.59
C GLN A 80 18.67 19.28 -8.20
N ALA A 81 17.74 19.13 -7.24
CA ALA A 81 18.05 18.68 -5.89
C ALA A 81 18.73 17.29 -5.87
N ALA A 82 18.29 16.39 -6.74
CA ALA A 82 18.89 15.08 -6.88
C ALA A 82 20.29 15.14 -7.51
N LYS A 83 20.51 15.97 -8.55
CA LYS A 83 21.83 16.20 -9.16
C LYS A 83 22.83 16.80 -8.16
N GLU A 84 22.41 17.77 -7.35
CA GLU A 84 23.21 18.36 -6.27
C GLU A 84 23.63 17.31 -5.23
N LEU A 85 22.71 16.46 -4.79
CA LEU A 85 23.00 15.39 -3.82
C LEU A 85 23.90 14.30 -4.43
N LYS A 86 23.70 13.96 -5.71
CA LYS A 86 24.60 13.02 -6.42
C LYS A 86 26.04 13.54 -6.44
N SER A 87 26.26 14.83 -6.65
CA SER A 87 27.61 15.42 -6.63
C SER A 87 28.30 15.32 -5.26
N LEU A 88 27.52 15.15 -4.17
CA LEU A 88 28.01 14.88 -2.82
C LEU A 88 28.22 13.37 -2.56
N GLY A 89 28.05 12.53 -3.59
CA GLY A 89 28.20 11.07 -3.51
C GLY A 89 26.97 10.32 -3.03
N VAL A 90 25.78 10.95 -3.03
CA VAL A 90 24.52 10.24 -2.74
C VAL A 90 24.13 9.39 -3.95
N LYS A 91 23.88 8.09 -3.72
CA LYS A 91 23.44 7.13 -4.74
C LYS A 91 22.06 6.56 -4.48
N ILE A 92 21.56 6.64 -3.26
CA ILE A 92 20.26 6.11 -2.85
C ILE A 92 19.40 7.25 -2.32
N PHE A 93 18.16 7.33 -2.81
CA PHE A 93 17.22 8.37 -2.44
C PHE A 93 15.94 7.77 -1.85
N ILE A 94 15.40 8.39 -0.81
CA ILE A 94 14.01 8.20 -0.37
C ILE A 94 13.21 9.38 -0.89
N GLY A 95 12.13 9.09 -1.61
CA GLY A 95 11.37 10.09 -2.35
C GLY A 95 11.70 10.09 -3.85
N PRO A 96 11.11 11.05 -4.58
CA PRO A 96 10.13 12.04 -4.14
C PRO A 96 8.80 11.41 -3.71
N VAL A 97 7.95 12.23 -3.07
CA VAL A 97 6.68 11.77 -2.51
C VAL A 97 5.63 11.53 -3.58
N PHE A 98 5.52 12.45 -4.53
CA PHE A 98 4.45 12.47 -5.52
C PHE A 98 4.93 12.04 -6.90
N PHE A 99 4.11 11.25 -7.59
CA PHE A 99 4.40 10.71 -8.91
C PHE A 99 4.82 11.77 -9.95
N LYS A 100 4.14 12.93 -9.96
CA LYS A 100 4.47 14.01 -10.90
C LYS A 100 5.91 14.52 -10.80
N ASN A 101 6.58 14.29 -9.69
CA ASN A 101 7.95 14.73 -9.46
C ASN A 101 8.99 13.72 -9.97
N LEU A 102 8.56 12.59 -10.53
CA LEU A 102 9.44 11.53 -11.02
C LEU A 102 9.91 11.73 -12.47
N ILE A 103 9.22 12.58 -13.23
CA ILE A 103 9.23 12.64 -14.71
C ILE A 103 10.64 12.73 -15.32
N TYR A 104 11.58 13.41 -14.66
CA TYR A 104 12.93 13.63 -15.20
C TYR A 104 14.02 12.86 -14.43
N LEU A 105 13.68 11.94 -13.56
CA LEU A 105 14.68 11.28 -12.72
C LEU A 105 15.52 10.23 -13.47
N ASP A 106 15.04 9.75 -14.61
CA ASP A 106 15.80 8.90 -15.55
C ASP A 106 17.00 9.61 -16.18
N GLU A 107 17.04 10.96 -16.16
CA GLU A 107 18.23 11.70 -16.56
C GLU A 107 19.44 11.50 -15.63
N ILE A 108 19.26 10.91 -14.45
CA ILE A 108 20.32 10.69 -13.47
C ILE A 108 20.68 9.21 -13.44
N GLU A 109 21.80 8.87 -14.02
CA GLU A 109 22.36 7.51 -14.02
C GLU A 109 22.99 7.14 -12.66
N ASP A 110 23.24 5.84 -12.42
CA ASP A 110 23.93 5.29 -11.25
C ASP A 110 23.35 5.66 -9.88
N VAL A 111 22.05 5.93 -9.83
CA VAL A 111 21.31 6.21 -8.61
C VAL A 111 19.99 5.45 -8.60
N ILE A 112 19.46 5.24 -7.40
CA ILE A 112 18.15 4.63 -7.22
C ILE A 112 17.25 5.50 -6.34
N PHE A 113 15.99 5.65 -6.75
CA PHE A 113 14.96 6.40 -6.02
C PHE A 113 13.92 5.44 -5.46
N LEU A 114 13.78 5.39 -4.14
CA LEU A 114 12.67 4.76 -3.45
C LEU A 114 11.56 5.78 -3.26
N SER A 115 10.72 5.91 -4.25
CA SER A 115 9.61 6.87 -4.20
C SER A 115 8.52 6.40 -3.23
N LEU A 116 7.88 7.35 -2.54
CA LEU A 116 6.74 7.07 -1.68
C LEU A 116 5.42 6.90 -2.46
N THR A 117 5.46 6.99 -3.78
CA THR A 117 4.30 6.70 -4.63
C THR A 117 3.84 5.25 -4.49
N ASN A 118 2.56 5.02 -4.74
CA ASN A 118 1.97 3.67 -4.85
C ASN A 118 1.78 3.22 -6.30
N LYS A 119 2.19 4.01 -7.28
CA LYS A 119 2.10 3.66 -8.71
C LYS A 119 3.06 2.54 -9.09
N ILE A 120 2.63 1.68 -10.01
CA ILE A 120 3.43 0.56 -10.54
C ILE A 120 3.69 0.66 -12.05
N THR A 121 3.14 1.69 -12.69
CA THR A 121 3.28 1.95 -14.14
C THR A 121 3.90 3.30 -14.38
N ASP A 122 4.46 3.49 -15.55
CA ASP A 122 5.01 4.75 -16.04
C ASP A 122 6.08 5.34 -15.08
N LEU A 123 6.85 4.46 -14.44
CA LEU A 123 7.96 4.84 -13.58
C LEU A 123 9.27 4.88 -14.39
N PRO A 124 10.14 5.87 -14.17
CA PRO A 124 11.51 5.83 -14.64
C PRO A 124 12.24 4.54 -14.19
N GLU A 125 13.20 4.05 -14.98
CA GLU A 125 13.88 2.76 -14.71
C GLU A 125 14.62 2.71 -13.38
N ASN A 126 15.14 3.85 -12.93
CA ASN A 126 15.85 4.01 -11.67
C ASN A 126 14.94 4.33 -10.48
N VAL A 127 13.60 4.25 -10.67
CA VAL A 127 12.61 4.52 -9.61
C VAL A 127 11.91 3.25 -9.19
N ILE A 128 11.91 2.98 -7.91
CA ILE A 128 11.19 1.90 -7.25
C ILE A 128 10.04 2.49 -6.44
N SER A 129 8.82 2.02 -6.68
CA SER A 129 7.66 2.38 -5.87
C SER A 129 7.73 1.69 -4.51
N GLY A 130 7.82 2.47 -3.44
CA GLY A 130 7.82 1.98 -2.06
C GLY A 130 6.43 1.94 -1.42
N GLY A 131 5.42 2.60 -2.02
CA GLY A 131 4.08 2.70 -1.47
C GLY A 131 3.27 1.40 -1.54
N VAL A 132 2.19 1.34 -0.76
CA VAL A 132 1.23 0.23 -0.81
C VAL A 132 0.49 0.27 -2.13
N ASN A 133 0.97 -0.49 -3.10
CA ASN A 133 0.48 -0.47 -4.47
C ASN A 133 -0.76 -1.35 -4.70
N SER A 134 -1.41 -1.17 -5.83
CA SER A 134 -2.62 -1.90 -6.23
C SER A 134 -2.39 -3.40 -6.37
N LEU A 135 -1.22 -3.84 -6.84
CA LEU A 135 -0.89 -5.26 -6.97
C LEU A 135 -0.83 -5.96 -5.61
N SER A 136 -0.19 -5.33 -4.62
CA SER A 136 -0.14 -5.84 -3.24
C SER A 136 -1.53 -5.99 -2.63
N GLN A 137 -2.39 -5.01 -2.86
CA GLN A 137 -3.77 -5.01 -2.37
C GLN A 137 -4.60 -6.11 -3.04
N ILE A 138 -4.53 -6.25 -4.37
CA ILE A 138 -5.26 -7.28 -5.11
C ILE A 138 -4.76 -8.69 -4.76
N ASN A 139 -3.46 -8.87 -4.49
CA ASN A 139 -2.93 -10.14 -4.01
C ASN A 139 -3.51 -10.54 -2.64
N ALA A 140 -3.66 -9.59 -1.72
CA ALA A 140 -4.31 -9.85 -0.43
C ALA A 140 -5.81 -10.18 -0.60
N ILE A 141 -6.52 -9.48 -1.48
CA ILE A 141 -7.91 -9.79 -1.84
C ILE A 141 -8.01 -11.19 -2.45
N LYS A 142 -7.12 -11.53 -3.39
CA LYS A 142 -7.06 -12.87 -3.98
C LYS A 142 -6.94 -13.95 -2.91
N LYS A 143 -6.01 -13.79 -1.96
CA LYS A 143 -5.85 -14.72 -0.83
C LYS A 143 -7.14 -14.84 -0.01
N PHE A 144 -7.82 -13.74 0.27
CA PHE A 144 -9.10 -13.75 0.98
C PHE A 144 -10.18 -14.53 0.22
N LEU A 145 -10.30 -14.33 -1.09
CA LEU A 145 -11.27 -15.04 -1.93
C LEU A 145 -10.99 -16.56 -1.94
N GLU A 146 -9.71 -16.94 -2.03
CA GLU A 146 -9.28 -18.35 -2.01
C GLU A 146 -9.57 -19.02 -0.66
N LEU A 147 -9.23 -18.37 0.46
CA LEU A 147 -9.48 -18.89 1.80
C LEU A 147 -10.97 -19.05 2.15
N ASN A 148 -11.83 -18.25 1.54
CA ASN A 148 -13.29 -18.33 1.76
C ASN A 148 -14.03 -19.04 0.61
N GLU A 149 -13.31 -19.69 -0.31
CA GLU A 149 -13.87 -20.45 -1.45
C GLU A 149 -14.86 -19.64 -2.31
N ILE A 150 -14.67 -18.33 -2.42
CA ILE A 150 -15.56 -17.43 -3.16
C ILE A 150 -15.33 -17.60 -4.66
N LYS A 151 -16.36 -18.08 -5.38
CA LYS A 151 -16.22 -18.49 -6.80
C LYS A 151 -16.63 -17.41 -7.80
N LYS A 152 -17.62 -16.59 -7.46
CA LYS A 152 -18.20 -15.61 -8.40
C LYS A 152 -17.97 -14.19 -7.89
N THR A 153 -16.87 -13.61 -8.29
CA THR A 153 -16.49 -12.22 -7.92
C THR A 153 -16.65 -11.28 -9.12
N ILE A 154 -17.32 -10.15 -8.92
CA ILE A 154 -17.29 -9.05 -9.88
C ILE A 154 -16.37 -7.95 -9.39
N PHE A 155 -15.81 -7.18 -10.33
CA PHE A 155 -14.93 -6.06 -10.05
C PHE A 155 -15.51 -4.77 -10.62
N LEU A 156 -15.67 -3.76 -9.77
CA LEU A 156 -16.19 -2.44 -10.12
C LEU A 156 -15.05 -1.42 -10.06
N THR A 157 -14.79 -0.74 -11.18
CA THR A 157 -13.74 0.28 -11.29
C THR A 157 -14.34 1.59 -11.81
N PRO A 158 -14.15 2.73 -11.15
CA PRO A 158 -14.60 4.01 -11.68
C PRO A 158 -13.78 4.41 -12.92
N ASN A 159 -14.38 5.18 -13.80
CA ASN A 159 -13.72 5.76 -14.97
C ASN A 159 -12.85 6.96 -14.56
N LEU A 160 -11.81 6.72 -13.78
CA LEU A 160 -10.84 7.69 -13.28
C LEU A 160 -9.42 7.38 -13.79
N SER A 161 -8.50 8.29 -13.58
CA SER A 161 -7.12 8.19 -14.09
C SER A 161 -6.36 6.94 -13.64
N TYR A 162 -6.66 6.39 -12.47
CA TYR A 162 -6.01 5.18 -11.93
C TYR A 162 -6.60 3.85 -12.44
N LYS A 163 -7.64 3.88 -13.29
CA LYS A 163 -8.30 2.67 -13.82
C LYS A 163 -7.32 1.73 -14.51
N ASN A 164 -6.45 2.26 -15.37
CA ASN A 164 -5.46 1.46 -16.10
C ASN A 164 -4.53 0.71 -15.14
N GLU A 165 -4.09 1.35 -14.08
CA GLU A 165 -3.23 0.74 -13.06
C GLU A 165 -3.92 -0.42 -12.33
N ILE A 166 -5.21 -0.26 -12.00
CA ILE A 166 -6.01 -1.35 -11.41
C ILE A 166 -6.14 -2.53 -12.38
N GLU A 167 -6.40 -2.28 -13.66
CA GLU A 167 -6.51 -3.33 -14.68
C GLU A 167 -5.20 -4.11 -14.85
N ILE A 168 -4.05 -3.42 -14.84
CA ILE A 168 -2.73 -4.04 -14.87
C ILE A 168 -2.50 -4.89 -13.61
N ALA A 169 -2.83 -4.38 -12.43
CA ALA A 169 -2.69 -5.11 -11.18
C ALA A 169 -3.58 -6.38 -11.13
N ILE A 170 -4.81 -6.30 -11.64
CA ILE A 170 -5.69 -7.47 -11.81
C ILE A 170 -5.03 -8.52 -12.71
N LYS A 171 -4.46 -8.12 -13.84
CA LYS A 171 -3.77 -9.02 -14.77
C LYS A 171 -2.54 -9.67 -14.13
N GLN A 172 -1.70 -8.89 -13.46
CA GLN A 172 -0.47 -9.38 -12.82
C GLN A 172 -0.75 -10.31 -11.63
N SER A 173 -1.77 -10.03 -10.82
CA SER A 173 -2.15 -10.85 -9.66
C SER A 173 -2.74 -12.22 -10.05
N LYS A 174 -3.23 -12.35 -11.29
CA LYS A 174 -3.97 -13.54 -11.77
C LYS A 174 -5.19 -13.87 -10.88
N ILE A 175 -5.82 -12.86 -10.28
CA ILE A 175 -7.05 -13.02 -9.50
C ILE A 175 -8.20 -13.45 -10.43
N LYS A 176 -9.02 -14.41 -9.99
CA LYS A 176 -10.16 -14.90 -10.77
C LYS A 176 -11.36 -13.97 -10.61
N ILE A 177 -11.65 -13.19 -11.65
CA ILE A 177 -12.79 -12.26 -11.71
C ILE A 177 -13.79 -12.75 -12.75
N SER A 178 -15.05 -12.95 -12.35
CA SER A 178 -16.12 -13.42 -13.23
C SER A 178 -16.52 -12.38 -14.26
N LYS A 179 -16.64 -11.11 -13.84
CA LYS A 179 -16.93 -9.96 -14.69
C LYS A 179 -16.30 -8.69 -14.14
N LYS A 180 -15.83 -7.83 -15.04
CA LYS A 180 -15.34 -6.50 -14.74
C LYS A 180 -16.30 -5.47 -15.28
N TYR A 181 -16.58 -4.45 -14.52
CA TYR A 181 -17.44 -3.35 -14.89
C TYR A 181 -16.75 -2.02 -14.59
N SER A 182 -16.84 -1.10 -15.54
CA SER A 182 -16.46 0.29 -15.30
C SER A 182 -17.72 1.12 -15.09
N TYR A 183 -17.65 2.13 -14.24
CA TYR A 183 -18.78 3.01 -13.97
C TYR A 183 -18.38 4.48 -13.94
N ASP A 184 -19.37 5.33 -14.15
CA ASP A 184 -19.27 6.78 -14.03
C ASP A 184 -19.57 7.16 -12.59
N ILE A 185 -18.78 8.08 -12.01
CA ILE A 185 -18.95 8.53 -10.62
C ILE A 185 -20.15 9.48 -10.44
N GLU A 186 -20.72 9.99 -11.53
CA GLU A 186 -21.93 10.83 -11.47
C GLU A 186 -23.11 10.00 -10.93
N PRO A 187 -23.76 10.41 -9.81
CA PRO A 187 -24.70 9.57 -9.06
C PRO A 187 -25.84 8.99 -9.88
N THR A 188 -26.42 9.78 -10.81
CA THR A 188 -27.54 9.33 -11.64
C THR A 188 -27.11 8.24 -12.63
N LYS A 189 -25.95 8.39 -13.24
CA LYS A 189 -25.38 7.40 -14.15
C LYS A 189 -24.95 6.15 -13.40
N LEU A 190 -24.28 6.34 -12.26
CA LEU A 190 -23.86 5.26 -11.37
C LEU A 190 -25.04 4.34 -11.00
N THR A 191 -26.13 4.93 -10.49
CA THR A 191 -27.32 4.15 -10.09
C THR A 191 -27.89 3.36 -11.25
N LYS A 192 -28.04 3.95 -12.45
CA LYS A 192 -28.51 3.24 -13.65
C LYS A 192 -27.58 2.09 -14.07
N GLN A 193 -26.26 2.27 -13.91
CA GLN A 193 -25.28 1.22 -14.22
C GLN A 193 -25.36 0.07 -13.21
N ILE A 194 -25.48 0.37 -11.91
CA ILE A 194 -25.66 -0.63 -10.85
C ILE A 194 -26.98 -1.40 -11.03
N GLU A 195 -28.08 -0.75 -11.43
CA GLU A 195 -29.34 -1.42 -11.78
C GLU A 195 -29.14 -2.48 -12.89
N LYS A 196 -28.36 -2.14 -13.93
CA LYS A 196 -28.03 -3.10 -15.02
C LYS A 196 -27.17 -4.26 -14.51
N ILE A 197 -26.11 -3.98 -13.74
CA ILE A 197 -25.19 -4.97 -13.20
C ILE A 197 -25.92 -5.98 -12.30
N THR A 198 -26.86 -5.49 -11.51
CA THR A 198 -27.62 -6.29 -10.54
C THR A 198 -28.90 -6.90 -11.13
N ASN A 199 -29.23 -6.64 -12.40
CA ASN A 199 -30.51 -7.01 -13.03
C ASN A 199 -31.73 -6.53 -12.22
N TYR A 200 -31.66 -5.33 -11.62
CA TYR A 200 -32.67 -4.84 -10.67
C TYR A 200 -34.08 -4.82 -11.25
N LYS A 201 -34.25 -4.27 -12.46
CA LYS A 201 -35.55 -4.18 -13.13
C LYS A 201 -36.20 -5.54 -13.34
N ILE A 202 -35.41 -6.54 -13.79
CA ILE A 202 -35.88 -7.92 -13.97
C ILE A 202 -36.29 -8.52 -12.64
N ARG A 203 -35.47 -8.36 -11.59
CA ARG A 203 -35.77 -8.92 -10.26
C ARG A 203 -36.99 -8.22 -9.63
N LYS A 204 -37.22 -6.94 -9.91
CA LYS A 204 -38.43 -6.23 -9.49
C LYS A 204 -39.65 -6.75 -10.21
N GLN A 205 -39.56 -6.98 -11.54
CA GLN A 205 -40.64 -7.56 -12.33
C GLN A 205 -40.96 -8.97 -11.85
N ASN A 206 -39.98 -9.83 -11.61
CA ASN A 206 -40.18 -11.18 -11.09
C ASN A 206 -40.98 -11.18 -9.77
N LEU A 207 -40.81 -10.16 -8.91
CA LEU A 207 -41.57 -10.03 -7.68
C LEU A 207 -43.04 -9.71 -7.97
N ALA A 208 -43.32 -8.78 -8.90
CA ALA A 208 -44.66 -8.43 -9.30
C ALA A 208 -45.40 -9.63 -9.95
N ASP A 209 -44.69 -10.33 -10.86
CA ASP A 209 -45.25 -11.52 -11.53
C ASP A 209 -45.59 -12.65 -10.55
N GLU A 210 -44.71 -12.88 -9.56
CA GLU A 210 -44.96 -13.92 -8.54
C GLU A 210 -46.12 -13.57 -7.62
N ILE A 211 -46.30 -12.29 -7.27
CA ILE A 211 -47.49 -11.85 -6.51
C ILE A 211 -48.76 -12.10 -7.33
N LEU A 212 -48.79 -11.68 -8.60
CA LEU A 212 -49.94 -11.93 -9.49
C LEU A 212 -50.21 -13.42 -9.69
N ARG A 213 -49.15 -14.26 -9.78
CA ARG A 213 -49.28 -15.71 -9.90
C ARG A 213 -49.95 -16.33 -8.67
N ILE A 214 -49.63 -15.86 -7.46
CA ILE A 214 -50.25 -16.33 -6.22
C ILE A 214 -51.68 -15.86 -6.12
N GLU A 215 -51.96 -14.61 -6.44
CA GLU A 215 -53.33 -14.05 -6.41
C GLU A 215 -54.29 -14.80 -7.36
N LYS A 216 -53.80 -15.29 -8.52
CA LYS A 216 -54.57 -16.07 -9.52
C LYS A 216 -54.53 -17.59 -9.31
N SER A 217 -53.87 -18.09 -8.30
CA SER A 217 -53.74 -19.54 -8.05
C SER A 217 -55.00 -20.10 -7.38
N ASP A 218 -55.19 -21.43 -7.39
CA ASP A 218 -56.29 -22.14 -6.74
C ASP A 218 -56.06 -22.40 -5.23
N LEU A 219 -55.16 -21.64 -4.59
CA LEU A 219 -54.92 -21.71 -3.16
C LEU A 219 -56.10 -21.15 -2.36
N GLU A 220 -56.27 -21.57 -1.10
CA GLU A 220 -57.21 -20.97 -0.18
C GLU A 220 -56.84 -19.50 0.09
N ASP A 221 -57.86 -18.67 0.30
CA ASP A 221 -57.68 -17.19 0.39
C ASP A 221 -56.73 -16.78 1.53
N ASP A 222 -56.77 -17.42 2.68
CA ASP A 222 -55.87 -17.19 3.81
C ASP A 222 -54.43 -17.50 3.45
N ASP A 223 -54.19 -18.54 2.67
CA ASP A 223 -52.83 -18.93 2.22
C ASP A 223 -52.32 -17.93 1.16
N LYS A 224 -53.15 -17.46 0.25
CA LYS A 224 -52.83 -16.38 -0.71
C LYS A 224 -52.40 -15.14 0.05
N GLU A 225 -53.25 -14.65 0.95
CA GLU A 225 -52.99 -13.43 1.71
C GLU A 225 -51.65 -13.54 2.48
N ARG A 226 -51.41 -14.63 3.18
CA ARG A 226 -50.18 -14.88 3.92
C ARG A 226 -48.94 -14.85 3.02
N ARG A 227 -48.98 -15.49 1.84
CA ARG A 227 -47.86 -15.56 0.89
C ARG A 227 -47.62 -14.19 0.23
N VAL A 228 -48.65 -13.52 -0.20
CA VAL A 228 -48.57 -12.17 -0.78
C VAL A 228 -48.03 -11.15 0.22
N LYS A 229 -48.51 -11.19 1.47
CA LYS A 229 -48.01 -10.35 2.56
C LYS A 229 -46.51 -10.59 2.83
N LYS A 230 -46.01 -11.83 2.72
CA LYS A 230 -44.59 -12.16 2.83
C LYS A 230 -43.77 -11.61 1.66
N LEU A 231 -44.32 -11.66 0.43
CA LEU A 231 -43.65 -11.12 -0.76
C LEU A 231 -43.60 -9.60 -0.77
N LYS A 232 -44.68 -8.94 -0.38
CA LYS A 232 -44.77 -7.46 -0.28
C LYS A 232 -43.75 -6.85 0.69
N LYS A 233 -43.13 -7.65 1.58
CA LYS A 233 -42.01 -7.22 2.44
C LYS A 233 -40.64 -7.23 1.71
N ARG A 234 -40.59 -7.71 0.46
CA ARG A 234 -39.36 -7.76 -0.34
C ARG A 234 -39.36 -6.62 -1.35
N TYR A 235 -38.14 -6.21 -1.73
CA TYR A 235 -37.95 -5.21 -2.80
C TYR A 235 -37.80 -5.87 -4.17
N THR A 236 -37.20 -7.09 -4.20
CA THR A 236 -36.96 -7.83 -5.44
C THR A 236 -37.13 -9.34 -5.21
N LEU A 237 -37.34 -10.10 -6.31
CA LEU A 237 -37.35 -11.54 -6.32
C LEU A 237 -36.28 -12.08 -7.27
N GLY A 238 -35.46 -13.01 -6.77
CA GLY A 238 -34.34 -13.60 -7.51
C GLY A 238 -32.97 -13.23 -6.90
N LYS A 239 -31.94 -13.92 -7.37
CA LYS A 239 -30.55 -13.76 -6.87
C LYS A 239 -29.71 -13.00 -7.89
N VAL A 240 -28.78 -12.19 -7.43
CA VAL A 240 -27.68 -11.69 -8.28
C VAL A 240 -26.70 -12.81 -8.60
N LYS A 241 -26.02 -12.72 -9.76
CA LYS A 241 -25.14 -13.78 -10.28
C LYS A 241 -23.68 -13.70 -9.75
N PHE A 242 -23.48 -13.18 -8.55
CA PHE A 242 -22.18 -13.07 -7.91
C PHE A 242 -22.26 -13.27 -6.39
N ASP A 243 -21.14 -13.65 -5.77
CA ASP A 243 -21.03 -13.89 -4.34
C ASP A 243 -20.29 -12.76 -3.64
N SER A 244 -19.38 -12.09 -4.37
CA SER A 244 -18.64 -10.94 -3.89
C SER A 244 -18.50 -9.84 -4.93
N ILE A 245 -18.26 -8.63 -4.45
CA ILE A 245 -18.00 -7.42 -5.23
C ILE A 245 -16.71 -6.81 -4.72
N ILE A 246 -15.76 -6.55 -5.63
CA ILE A 246 -14.59 -5.72 -5.34
C ILE A 246 -14.88 -4.33 -5.90
N ILE A 247 -14.76 -3.30 -5.07
CA ILE A 247 -15.01 -1.90 -5.41
C ILE A 247 -13.69 -1.15 -5.25
N SER A 248 -13.12 -0.68 -6.37
CA SER A 248 -11.87 0.08 -6.36
C SER A 248 -12.12 1.59 -6.24
N ASP A 249 -12.80 1.98 -5.18
CA ASP A 249 -13.14 3.37 -4.92
C ASP A 249 -12.88 3.73 -3.45
N PHE A 250 -12.96 5.02 -3.14
CA PHE A 250 -12.56 5.59 -1.86
C PHE A 250 -13.58 6.64 -1.39
N ASP A 251 -13.55 6.96 -0.11
CA ASP A 251 -14.28 8.06 0.51
C ASP A 251 -15.78 8.09 0.15
N GLU A 252 -16.32 9.23 -0.16
CA GLU A 252 -17.74 9.43 -0.49
C GLU A 252 -18.16 8.71 -1.78
N SER A 253 -17.22 8.52 -2.74
CA SER A 253 -17.50 7.77 -3.96
C SER A 253 -17.75 6.28 -3.67
N LEU A 254 -16.98 5.68 -2.78
CA LEU A 254 -17.21 4.32 -2.29
C LEU A 254 -18.60 4.20 -1.64
N LYS A 255 -18.96 5.14 -0.76
CA LYS A 255 -20.28 5.16 -0.11
C LYS A 255 -21.42 5.26 -1.13
N SER A 256 -21.26 6.07 -2.17
CA SER A 256 -22.23 6.22 -3.27
C SER A 256 -22.44 4.91 -4.03
N VAL A 257 -21.36 4.18 -4.33
CA VAL A 257 -21.44 2.85 -4.98
C VAL A 257 -22.19 1.86 -4.08
N VAL A 258 -21.83 1.80 -2.80
CA VAL A 258 -22.48 0.87 -1.87
C VAL A 258 -23.95 1.23 -1.67
N THR A 259 -24.29 2.51 -1.56
CA THR A 259 -25.68 2.97 -1.46
C THR A 259 -26.50 2.58 -2.71
N SER A 260 -25.92 2.71 -3.91
CA SER A 260 -26.57 2.26 -5.15
C SER A 260 -26.77 0.74 -5.19
N LEU A 261 -25.85 -0.04 -4.63
CA LEU A 261 -26.01 -1.49 -4.48
C LEU A 261 -27.14 -1.83 -3.49
N LEU A 262 -27.22 -1.14 -2.35
CA LEU A 262 -28.30 -1.29 -1.37
C LEU A 262 -29.66 -0.94 -1.98
N TYR A 263 -29.74 0.15 -2.72
CA TYR A 263 -30.95 0.53 -3.45
C TYR A 263 -31.44 -0.59 -4.39
N THR A 264 -30.53 -1.32 -5.00
CA THR A 264 -30.85 -2.46 -5.86
C THR A 264 -31.05 -3.79 -5.09
N ASP A 265 -31.29 -3.76 -3.79
CA ASP A 265 -31.44 -4.93 -2.90
C ASP A 265 -30.24 -5.90 -2.93
N VAL A 266 -29.04 -5.32 -3.01
CA VAL A 266 -27.78 -6.05 -2.85
C VAL A 266 -27.11 -5.58 -1.57
N SER A 267 -27.10 -6.44 -0.55
CA SER A 267 -26.68 -6.07 0.80
C SER A 267 -25.33 -6.70 1.17
N PRO A 268 -24.45 -5.97 1.89
CA PRO A 268 -23.22 -6.51 2.43
C PRO A 268 -23.44 -7.64 3.46
N LYS A 269 -24.64 -7.73 4.05
CA LYS A 269 -25.02 -8.86 4.92
C LYS A 269 -25.21 -10.18 4.18
N LYS A 270 -25.42 -10.14 2.85
CA LYS A 270 -25.68 -11.31 2.00
C LYS A 270 -24.57 -11.58 0.99
N LYS A 271 -23.70 -10.62 0.75
CA LYS A 271 -22.59 -10.66 -0.22
C LYS A 271 -21.34 -10.04 0.38
N TYR A 272 -20.18 -10.50 -0.03
CA TYR A 272 -18.92 -9.90 0.40
C TYR A 272 -18.69 -8.59 -0.36
N PHE A 273 -18.70 -7.48 0.35
CA PHE A 273 -18.30 -6.18 -0.18
C PHE A 273 -16.85 -5.94 0.19
N ILE A 274 -15.99 -5.96 -0.82
CA ILE A 274 -14.54 -5.87 -0.68
C ILE A 274 -14.07 -4.58 -1.34
N THR A 275 -13.21 -3.83 -0.70
CA THR A 275 -12.61 -2.63 -1.27
C THR A 275 -11.08 -2.69 -1.24
N LEU A 276 -10.43 -1.73 -1.88
CA LEU A 276 -8.99 -1.51 -1.74
C LEU A 276 -8.68 -0.97 -0.33
N ASN A 277 -7.41 -0.70 -0.06
CA ASN A 277 -6.96 -0.16 1.24
C ASN A 277 -7.62 1.19 1.54
N GLN A 278 -8.29 1.28 2.66
CA GLN A 278 -9.00 2.48 3.13
C GLN A 278 -8.28 3.16 4.32
N TRP A 279 -7.05 2.78 4.59
CA TRP A 279 -6.21 3.37 5.65
C TRP A 279 -6.90 3.50 7.02
N PHE A 280 -7.88 2.62 7.31
CA PHE A 280 -8.67 2.63 8.55
C PHE A 280 -9.48 3.92 8.76
N ASP A 281 -10.04 4.46 7.68
CA ASP A 281 -10.83 5.68 7.70
C ASP A 281 -12.01 5.57 8.69
N GLU A 282 -12.05 6.46 9.67
CA GLU A 282 -13.08 6.52 10.70
C GLU A 282 -14.48 6.77 10.10
N SER A 283 -14.59 7.45 8.98
CA SER A 283 -15.87 7.70 8.33
C SER A 283 -16.52 6.41 7.82
N LEU A 284 -15.71 5.44 7.38
CA LEU A 284 -16.20 4.11 6.98
C LEU A 284 -16.50 3.22 8.19
N VAL A 285 -15.71 3.36 9.26
CA VAL A 285 -15.93 2.63 10.52
C VAL A 285 -17.26 3.04 11.15
N ASN A 286 -17.62 4.31 11.08
CA ASN A 286 -18.84 4.83 11.67
C ASN A 286 -20.08 4.63 10.78
N GLU A 287 -19.92 4.34 9.48
CA GLU A 287 -21.01 4.15 8.53
C GLU A 287 -21.55 2.70 8.58
N LYS A 288 -22.50 2.45 9.47
CA LYS A 288 -23.07 1.11 9.70
C LYS A 288 -23.83 0.52 8.51
N THR A 289 -24.35 1.34 7.61
CA THR A 289 -25.18 0.89 6.48
C THR A 289 -24.38 0.11 5.44
N ILE A 290 -23.07 0.43 5.29
CA ILE A 290 -22.18 -0.23 4.33
C ILE A 290 -21.51 -1.49 4.90
N GLN A 291 -21.75 -1.83 6.15
CA GLN A 291 -21.10 -2.94 6.84
C GLN A 291 -21.90 -4.25 6.76
N PRO A 292 -21.21 -5.40 6.73
CA PRO A 292 -19.75 -5.58 6.82
C PRO A 292 -19.01 -5.18 5.55
N LEU A 293 -17.86 -4.52 5.71
CA LEU A 293 -16.94 -4.13 4.63
C LEU A 293 -15.59 -4.81 4.83
N TYR A 294 -14.99 -5.31 3.75
CA TYR A 294 -13.73 -6.04 3.77
C TYR A 294 -12.66 -5.30 3.00
N PHE A 295 -11.43 -5.25 3.50
CA PHE A 295 -10.33 -4.56 2.83
C PHE A 295 -8.95 -5.04 3.26
N PRO A 296 -7.94 -5.00 2.35
CA PRO A 296 -6.55 -5.19 2.69
C PRO A 296 -5.97 -3.90 3.27
N SER A 297 -5.09 -4.00 4.26
CA SER A 297 -4.31 -2.87 4.75
C SER A 297 -3.01 -3.33 5.41
N ILE A 298 -2.22 -2.36 5.83
CA ILE A 298 -1.03 -2.58 6.65
C ILE A 298 -1.42 -3.11 8.04
N ASN A 299 -0.44 -3.55 8.83
CA ASN A 299 -0.71 -4.00 10.19
C ASN A 299 -1.22 -2.84 11.07
N LYS A 300 -2.48 -2.93 11.50
CA LYS A 300 -3.14 -1.87 12.28
C LYS A 300 -2.46 -1.60 13.62
N LYS A 301 -2.08 -2.65 14.35
CA LYS A 301 -1.40 -2.50 15.63
C LYS A 301 -0.07 -1.74 15.46
N ASN A 302 0.72 -2.11 14.47
CA ASN A 302 1.98 -1.43 14.18
C ASN A 302 1.76 0.04 13.79
N LEU A 303 0.70 0.33 13.03
CA LEU A 303 0.32 1.70 12.69
C LEU A 303 -0.03 2.50 13.95
N ASP A 304 -0.87 1.94 14.81
CA ASP A 304 -1.29 2.60 16.05
C ASP A 304 -0.08 2.83 17.00
N ASP A 305 0.79 1.84 17.15
CA ASP A 305 2.01 1.94 17.96
C ASP A 305 2.98 3.01 17.40
N PHE A 306 3.14 3.07 16.08
CA PHE A 306 3.95 4.10 15.44
C PHE A 306 3.33 5.48 15.63
N ASN A 307 2.04 5.63 15.39
CA ASN A 307 1.32 6.90 15.54
C ASN A 307 1.45 7.45 16.97
N ASN A 308 1.28 6.58 17.96
CA ASN A 308 1.43 6.96 19.36
C ASN A 308 2.87 7.38 19.70
N LYS A 309 3.86 6.61 19.26
CA LYS A 309 5.29 6.93 19.47
C LYS A 309 5.67 8.24 18.78
N PHE A 310 5.22 8.44 17.56
CA PHE A 310 5.51 9.64 16.77
C PHE A 310 4.83 10.87 17.39
N PHE A 311 3.55 10.76 17.76
CA PHE A 311 2.81 11.85 18.40
C PHE A 311 3.43 12.23 19.75
N LYS A 312 3.78 11.24 20.58
CA LYS A 312 4.45 11.49 21.87
C LYS A 312 5.75 12.26 21.70
N LYS A 313 6.51 11.99 20.64
CA LYS A 313 7.83 12.62 20.40
C LYS A 313 7.72 14.00 19.74
N PHE A 314 6.77 14.20 18.85
CA PHE A 314 6.73 15.39 17.99
C PHE A 314 5.47 16.23 18.12
N GLN A 315 4.46 15.78 18.86
CA GLN A 315 3.14 16.44 19.03
C GLN A 315 2.42 16.68 17.69
N ILE A 316 2.65 15.82 16.71
CA ILE A 316 2.07 15.88 15.35
C ILE A 316 1.47 14.52 15.04
N LYS A 317 0.26 14.50 14.48
CA LYS A 317 -0.33 13.27 13.94
C LYS A 317 0.35 12.92 12.64
N PRO A 318 1.01 11.76 12.51
CA PRO A 318 1.61 11.33 11.25
C PRO A 318 0.53 10.86 10.28
N ASN A 319 0.85 10.87 8.98
CA ASN A 319 0.08 10.15 7.97
C ASN A 319 0.79 8.84 7.58
N HIS A 320 0.17 8.07 6.70
CA HIS A 320 0.72 6.78 6.25
C HIS A 320 2.07 6.89 5.52
N LEU A 321 2.34 8.01 4.82
CA LEU A 321 3.63 8.26 4.14
C LEU A 321 4.75 8.51 5.15
N THR A 322 4.40 9.06 6.31
CA THR A 322 5.35 9.23 7.44
C THR A 322 5.83 7.87 7.95
N LEU A 323 4.92 6.92 8.14
CA LEU A 323 5.27 5.54 8.52
C LEU A 323 6.06 4.83 7.41
N LEU A 324 5.65 4.99 6.15
CA LEU A 324 6.34 4.41 5.01
C LEU A 324 7.80 4.84 4.94
N SER A 325 8.08 6.13 5.13
CA SER A 325 9.45 6.65 5.10
C SER A 325 10.35 6.07 6.20
N TYR A 326 9.78 5.74 7.36
CA TYR A 326 10.46 5.02 8.43
C TYR A 326 10.90 3.63 7.97
N ASP A 327 9.99 2.88 7.36
CA ASP A 327 10.25 1.53 6.92
C ASP A 327 11.19 1.46 5.71
N LEU A 328 11.12 2.43 4.78
CA LEU A 328 12.04 2.49 3.64
C LEU A 328 13.49 2.73 4.09
N LEU A 329 13.72 3.55 5.12
CA LEU A 329 15.07 3.68 5.69
C LEU A 329 15.53 2.37 6.32
N GLY A 330 14.67 1.68 7.07
CA GLY A 330 14.95 0.36 7.62
C GLY A 330 15.27 -0.69 6.54
N LEU A 331 14.52 -0.67 5.43
CA LEU A 331 14.75 -1.53 4.28
C LEU A 331 16.12 -1.28 3.64
N ILE A 332 16.47 -0.02 3.39
CA ILE A 332 17.80 0.33 2.84
C ILE A 332 18.89 -0.19 3.75
N TYR A 333 18.80 0.06 5.05
CA TYR A 333 19.78 -0.44 6.02
C TYR A 333 19.88 -1.96 6.01
N TYR A 334 18.75 -2.66 6.05
CA TYR A 334 18.73 -4.13 6.01
C TYR A 334 19.38 -4.69 4.73
N LEU A 335 19.10 -4.10 3.58
CA LEU A 335 19.69 -4.54 2.32
C LEU A 335 21.20 -4.22 2.24
N SER A 336 21.62 -3.08 2.80
CA SER A 336 23.02 -2.68 2.84
C SER A 336 23.92 -3.62 3.68
N LEU A 337 23.33 -4.35 4.60
CA LEU A 337 24.05 -5.38 5.36
C LEU A 337 24.28 -6.66 4.57
N LYS A 338 23.59 -6.84 3.44
CA LYS A 338 23.61 -8.06 2.62
C LYS A 338 24.30 -7.92 1.27
N SER A 339 24.51 -6.70 0.82
CA SER A 339 25.01 -6.40 -0.52
C SER A 339 26.02 -5.27 -0.48
N ASP A 340 26.96 -5.31 -1.42
CA ASP A 340 27.86 -4.19 -1.66
C ASP A 340 27.08 -3.00 -2.21
N LEU A 341 27.35 -1.81 -1.69
CA LEU A 341 26.73 -0.54 -2.08
C LEU A 341 27.44 0.13 -3.27
N SER A 342 28.45 -0.49 -3.85
CA SER A 342 29.19 0.04 -5.00
C SER A 342 28.24 0.29 -6.19
N ASN A 343 27.28 -0.62 -6.40
CA ASN A 343 26.22 -0.47 -7.38
C ASN A 343 24.82 -0.49 -6.71
N PRO A 344 24.18 0.66 -6.48
CA PRO A 344 22.89 0.72 -5.81
C PRO A 344 21.78 -0.01 -6.59
N ASN A 345 21.93 -0.18 -7.91
CA ASN A 345 20.96 -0.90 -8.73
C ASN A 345 20.87 -2.39 -8.38
N ASP A 346 21.92 -2.98 -7.82
CA ASP A 346 21.94 -4.40 -7.45
C ASP A 346 21.27 -4.66 -6.09
N LEU A 347 21.13 -3.61 -5.27
CA LEU A 347 20.55 -3.69 -3.94
C LEU A 347 19.12 -4.25 -3.93
N PHE A 348 18.32 -3.93 -4.96
CA PHE A 348 16.91 -4.29 -5.07
C PHE A 348 16.62 -5.37 -6.12
N LYS A 349 17.65 -5.88 -6.82
CA LYS A 349 17.49 -6.94 -7.83
C LYS A 349 17.20 -8.30 -7.21
N ASN A 350 17.95 -8.66 -6.18
CA ASN A 350 17.87 -9.97 -5.56
C ASN A 350 16.60 -10.12 -4.72
N LYS A 351 16.10 -11.35 -4.66
CA LYS A 351 14.95 -11.67 -3.81
C LYS A 351 15.30 -11.51 -2.34
N ASN A 352 14.63 -10.59 -1.69
CA ASN A 352 14.74 -10.32 -0.26
C ASN A 352 13.35 -10.13 0.35
N SER A 353 13.26 -10.35 1.67
CA SER A 353 12.05 -10.06 2.44
C SER A 353 12.46 -9.31 3.70
N PHE A 354 11.81 -8.18 3.93
CA PHE A 354 12.07 -7.30 5.07
C PHE A 354 10.77 -7.11 5.88
N LYS A 355 10.85 -7.32 7.19
CA LYS A 355 9.72 -7.07 8.11
C LYS A 355 9.84 -5.66 8.69
N GLY A 356 9.07 -4.74 8.15
CA GLY A 356 8.91 -3.37 8.64
C GLY A 356 7.72 -3.20 9.58
N LYS A 357 7.39 -1.95 9.89
CA LYS A 357 6.18 -1.58 10.65
C LYS A 357 4.91 -1.69 9.80
N ILE A 358 4.98 -1.36 8.51
CA ILE A 358 3.84 -1.54 7.59
C ILE A 358 3.49 -3.02 7.45
N GLY A 359 4.48 -3.87 7.48
CA GLY A 359 4.32 -5.31 7.28
C GLY A 359 5.57 -5.90 6.63
N ILE A 360 5.38 -6.89 5.76
CA ILE A 360 6.49 -7.53 5.05
C ILE A 360 6.61 -6.93 3.65
N PHE A 361 7.80 -6.46 3.33
CA PHE A 361 8.20 -6.02 2.00
C PHE A 361 8.91 -7.16 1.29
N ASP A 362 8.35 -7.65 0.21
CA ASP A 362 9.06 -8.55 -0.70
C ASP A 362 9.70 -7.70 -1.81
N VAL A 363 11.03 -7.77 -1.88
CA VAL A 363 11.85 -7.05 -2.85
C VAL A 363 12.38 -8.04 -3.86
N GLN A 364 12.21 -7.77 -5.15
CA GLN A 364 12.78 -8.56 -6.25
C GLN A 364 12.71 -7.78 -7.56
N ASN A 365 13.76 -7.86 -8.38
CA ASN A 365 13.81 -7.25 -9.71
C ASN A 365 13.42 -5.76 -9.71
N ASN A 366 13.98 -4.98 -8.79
CA ASN A 366 13.69 -3.57 -8.58
C ASN A 366 12.19 -3.26 -8.35
N LYS A 367 11.47 -4.19 -7.72
CA LYS A 367 10.07 -4.02 -7.33
C LYS A 367 9.88 -4.32 -5.86
N ILE A 368 9.01 -3.57 -5.23
CA ILE A 368 8.57 -3.79 -3.85
C ILE A 368 7.10 -4.16 -3.86
N ASN A 369 6.77 -5.29 -3.23
CA ASN A 369 5.41 -5.71 -2.96
C ASN A 369 5.21 -5.89 -1.46
N HIS A 370 4.07 -5.44 -0.97
CA HIS A 370 3.72 -5.56 0.45
C HIS A 370 2.86 -6.80 0.68
N LYS A 371 3.18 -7.60 1.70
CA LYS A 371 2.24 -8.58 2.23
C LYS A 371 1.33 -7.89 3.22
N LEU A 372 0.10 -7.65 2.81
CA LEU A 372 -0.88 -6.93 3.60
C LEU A 372 -1.69 -7.88 4.47
N ASN A 373 -2.13 -7.39 5.63
CA ASN A 373 -3.16 -8.00 6.43
C ASN A 373 -4.53 -7.75 5.80
N PHE A 374 -5.54 -8.51 6.21
CA PHE A 374 -6.90 -8.37 5.71
C PHE A 374 -7.87 -8.13 6.84
N TYR A 375 -8.77 -7.17 6.67
CA TYR A 375 -9.63 -6.66 7.73
C TYR A 375 -11.10 -6.73 7.34
N LYS A 376 -11.96 -6.74 8.35
CA LYS A 376 -13.40 -6.59 8.29
C LYS A 376 -13.81 -5.44 9.19
N ILE A 377 -14.63 -4.53 8.68
CA ILE A 377 -15.38 -3.57 9.51
C ILE A 377 -16.78 -4.14 9.70
N GLU A 378 -17.18 -4.35 10.93
CA GLU A 378 -18.50 -4.83 11.30
C GLU A 378 -18.93 -4.26 12.65
N ASN A 379 -20.14 -3.71 12.73
CA ASN A 379 -20.67 -3.07 13.94
C ASN A 379 -19.74 -1.97 14.48
N SER A 380 -19.16 -1.18 13.56
CA SER A 380 -18.18 -0.11 13.87
C SER A 380 -16.88 -0.62 14.56
N VAL A 381 -16.56 -1.89 14.40
CA VAL A 381 -15.32 -2.49 14.90
C VAL A 381 -14.50 -3.05 13.75
N ILE A 382 -13.21 -2.73 13.76
CA ILE A 382 -12.23 -3.30 12.82
C ILE A 382 -11.69 -4.59 13.42
N LYS A 383 -11.83 -5.70 12.66
CA LYS A 383 -11.28 -7.02 13.03
C LYS A 383 -10.30 -7.48 11.97
N GLU A 384 -9.14 -7.93 12.38
CA GLU A 384 -8.18 -8.60 11.50
C GLU A 384 -8.65 -10.02 11.20
N ILE A 385 -8.52 -10.44 9.94
CA ILE A 385 -8.88 -11.78 9.47
C ILE A 385 -7.61 -12.63 9.34
N PHE A 386 -6.53 -12.07 8.75
CA PHE A 386 -5.20 -12.67 8.65
C PHE A 386 -4.13 -11.63 8.42
#